data_6a715cd31204875f4f1b4bac1a2a5fef
#
_entry.id   6a715cd31204875f4f1b4bac1a2a5fef
#
_cell.length_a   1.000
_cell.length_b   1.000
_cell.length_c   1.000
_cell.angle_alpha   90.00
_cell.angle_beta   90.00
_cell.angle_gamma   90.00
#
_symmetry.space_group_name_H-M   'P 1'
#
loop_
_entity.id
_entity.type
_entity.pdbx_description
1 polymer ?
#
loop_
_entity_poly.entity_id
_entity_poly.type
_entity_poly.pdbx_seq_one_letter_code
_entity_poly.pdbx_strand_id
1 'polypeptide(L)'
;MKADNILQTIGNTPHVRINRLFGDQHHVWIKSERSNPGGSIKDRIALAMIEAAEQSGALKPGSTIIEPTSGNTGVGLAMVAAVKGYKLILVM
;
A
#
# COMPACT_ATOMS: atom_id res chain seq x y z
N MET A 1 -0.64 -18.84 1.50
CA MET A 1 -0.31 -17.87 2.56
C MET A 1 -1.52 -17.64 3.44
N LYS A 2 -1.32 -17.57 4.74
CA LYS A 2 -2.35 -17.12 5.68
C LYS A 2 -1.92 -15.78 6.27
N ALA A 3 -2.81 -14.82 6.31
CA ALA A 3 -2.56 -13.50 6.85
C ALA A 3 -3.63 -13.15 7.89
N ASP A 4 -3.23 -12.53 8.99
CA ASP A 4 -4.15 -12.15 10.06
C ASP A 4 -5.01 -10.95 9.67
N ASN A 5 -4.50 -10.10 8.81
CA ASN A 5 -5.25 -8.97 8.24
C ASN A 5 -4.69 -8.62 6.87
N ILE A 6 -5.40 -7.74 6.17
CA ILE A 6 -5.06 -7.40 4.79
C ILE A 6 -3.71 -6.68 4.67
N LEU A 7 -3.23 -6.01 5.71
CA LEU A 7 -1.95 -5.28 5.67
C LEU A 7 -0.77 -6.24 5.49
N GLN A 8 -0.90 -7.47 5.95
CA GLN A 8 0.15 -8.49 5.79
C GLN A 8 0.29 -8.98 4.34
N THR A 9 -0.64 -8.64 3.47
CA THR A 9 -0.58 -8.96 2.05
C THR A 9 0.08 -7.86 1.21
N ILE A 10 0.45 -6.73 1.83
CA ILE A 10 1.14 -5.65 1.13
C ILE A 10 2.56 -6.11 0.80
N GLY A 11 2.97 -5.85 -0.44
CA GLY A 11 4.31 -6.19 -0.90
C GLY A 11 4.38 -7.61 -1.46
N ASN A 12 5.60 -8.11 -1.55
CA ASN A 12 5.90 -9.41 -2.15
C ASN A 12 5.20 -9.58 -3.51
N THR A 13 5.19 -8.51 -4.29
CA THR A 13 4.50 -8.45 -5.56
C THR A 13 5.22 -9.27 -6.63
N PRO A 14 4.49 -9.91 -7.56
CA PRO A 14 5.09 -10.81 -8.52
C PRO A 14 5.86 -10.08 -9.61
N HIS A 15 6.88 -10.74 -10.13
CA HIS A 15 7.54 -10.36 -11.37
C HIS A 15 6.88 -11.16 -12.49
N VAL A 16 6.35 -10.45 -13.49
CA VAL A 16 5.64 -11.06 -14.61
C VAL A 16 6.44 -10.83 -15.87
N ARG A 17 6.79 -11.91 -16.56
CA ARG A 17 7.53 -11.81 -17.81
C ARG A 17 6.66 -11.24 -18.92
N ILE A 18 7.23 -10.32 -19.70
CA ILE A 18 6.59 -9.81 -20.89
C ILE A 18 7.09 -10.64 -22.09
N ASN A 19 6.19 -11.46 -22.65
CA ASN A 19 6.58 -12.47 -23.62
C ASN A 19 6.45 -12.01 -25.07
N ARG A 20 5.60 -11.05 -25.36
CA ARG A 20 5.26 -10.72 -26.76
C ARG A 20 5.82 -9.38 -27.22
N LEU A 21 5.79 -8.38 -26.36
CA LEU A 21 6.08 -7.00 -26.74
C LEU A 21 7.53 -6.80 -27.19
N PHE A 22 8.47 -7.50 -26.56
CA PHE A 22 9.90 -7.33 -26.82
C PHE A 22 10.55 -8.55 -27.51
N GLY A 23 9.76 -9.56 -27.88
CA GLY A 23 10.24 -10.77 -28.54
C GLY A 23 11.00 -11.72 -27.61
N ASP A 24 11.46 -12.85 -28.18
CA ASP A 24 12.08 -13.94 -27.42
C ASP A 24 13.53 -13.65 -27.03
N GLN A 25 14.17 -12.67 -27.69
CA GLN A 25 15.59 -12.37 -27.46
C GLN A 25 15.83 -11.51 -26.22
N HIS A 26 14.78 -10.97 -25.65
CA HIS A 26 14.87 -10.08 -24.50
C HIS A 26 14.16 -10.69 -23.30
N HIS A 27 14.80 -10.53 -22.15
CA HIS A 27 14.23 -10.95 -20.86
C HIS A 27 13.74 -9.72 -20.11
N VAL A 28 12.48 -9.34 -20.34
CA VAL A 28 11.84 -8.19 -19.72
C VAL A 28 10.76 -8.64 -18.77
N TRP A 29 10.83 -8.13 -17.54
CA TRP A 29 9.92 -8.46 -16.46
C TRP A 29 9.35 -7.18 -15.88
N ILE A 30 8.07 -7.21 -15.52
CA ILE A 30 7.46 -6.14 -14.74
C ILE A 30 7.24 -6.61 -13.31
N LYS A 31 7.49 -5.72 -12.37
CA LYS A 31 7.09 -5.95 -10.97
C LYS A 31 5.69 -5.38 -10.80
N SER A 32 4.72 -6.26 -10.59
CA SER A 32 3.30 -5.90 -10.64
C SER A 32 2.82 -5.36 -9.29
N GLU A 33 2.97 -4.06 -9.07
CA GLU A 33 2.51 -3.41 -7.83
C GLU A 33 0.98 -3.31 -7.72
N ARG A 34 0.26 -3.49 -8.80
CA ARG A 34 -1.20 -3.60 -8.77
C ARG A 34 -1.70 -4.79 -7.94
N SER A 35 -0.82 -5.74 -7.66
CA SER A 35 -1.15 -6.91 -6.84
C SER A 35 -1.19 -6.62 -5.34
N ASN A 36 -0.81 -5.42 -4.91
CA ASN A 36 -1.07 -4.98 -3.54
C ASN A 36 -2.58 -4.88 -3.28
N PRO A 37 -3.04 -5.07 -2.04
CA PRO A 37 -4.48 -5.12 -1.73
C PRO A 37 -5.25 -3.85 -2.09
N GLY A 38 -4.63 -2.67 -2.00
CA GLY A 38 -5.23 -1.42 -2.46
C GLY A 38 -5.02 -1.13 -3.94
N GLY A 39 -4.30 -1.99 -4.64
CA GLY A 39 -4.14 -1.95 -6.09
C GLY A 39 -2.98 -1.12 -6.60
N SER A 40 -2.08 -0.64 -5.75
CA SER A 40 -0.93 0.15 -6.19
C SER A 40 0.25 0.07 -5.23
N ILE A 41 1.40 0.60 -5.67
CA ILE A 41 2.61 0.73 -4.84
C ILE A 41 2.36 1.60 -3.60
N LYS A 42 1.34 2.44 -3.62
CA LYS A 42 1.05 3.38 -2.52
C LYS A 42 0.63 2.69 -1.24
N ASP A 43 0.20 1.45 -1.29
CA ASP A 43 -0.06 0.66 -0.08
C ASP A 43 1.19 0.54 0.79
N ARG A 44 2.36 0.34 0.16
CA ARG A 44 3.64 0.27 0.87
C ARG A 44 3.94 1.57 1.60
N ILE A 45 3.75 2.69 0.94
CA ILE A 45 4.02 4.02 1.49
C ILE A 45 3.06 4.31 2.64
N ALA A 46 1.77 4.03 2.46
CA ALA A 46 0.76 4.26 3.48
C ALA A 46 1.07 3.48 4.75
N LEU A 47 1.38 2.20 4.64
CA LEU A 47 1.73 1.37 5.79
C LEU A 47 2.99 1.88 6.48
N ALA A 48 4.03 2.21 5.71
CA ALA A 48 5.30 2.69 6.26
C ALA A 48 5.14 4.02 7.01
N MET A 49 4.36 4.95 6.46
CA MET A 49 4.11 6.24 7.12
C MET A 49 3.38 6.07 8.45
N ILE A 50 2.34 5.24 8.47
CA ILE A 50 1.56 5.00 9.69
C ILE A 50 2.41 4.28 10.74
N GLU A 51 3.14 3.25 10.35
CA GLU A 51 4.00 2.53 11.30
C GLU A 51 5.12 3.40 11.83
N ALA A 52 5.72 4.25 11.02
CA ALA A 52 6.73 5.19 11.46
C ALA A 52 6.16 6.20 12.47
N ALA A 53 4.96 6.71 12.23
CA ALA A 53 4.27 7.62 13.14
C ALA A 53 3.90 6.94 14.47
N GLU A 54 3.52 5.68 14.43
CA GLU A 54 3.27 4.89 15.63
C GLU A 54 4.54 4.70 16.46
N GLN A 55 5.65 4.37 15.80
CA GLN A 55 6.94 4.16 16.47
C GLN A 55 7.49 5.43 17.11
N SER A 56 7.30 6.56 16.46
CA SER A 56 7.76 7.86 17.00
C SER A 56 6.88 8.42 18.10
N GLY A 57 5.69 7.83 18.31
CA GLY A 57 4.70 8.33 19.28
C GLY A 57 3.86 9.48 18.76
N ALA A 58 4.03 9.90 17.51
CA ALA A 58 3.21 10.96 16.90
C ALA A 58 1.77 10.50 16.69
N LEU A 59 1.55 9.22 16.49
CA LEU A 59 0.24 8.63 16.26
C LEU A 59 -0.06 7.65 17.39
N LYS A 60 -1.16 7.91 18.12
CA LYS A 60 -1.60 7.09 19.26
C LYS A 60 -2.94 6.44 18.95
N PRO A 61 -3.31 5.35 19.65
CA PRO A 61 -4.62 4.72 19.45
C PRO A 61 -5.75 5.75 19.52
N GLY A 62 -6.65 5.71 18.54
CA GLY A 62 -7.78 6.63 18.44
C GLY A 62 -7.48 7.98 17.80
N SER A 63 -6.25 8.22 17.38
CA SER A 63 -5.87 9.46 16.69
C SER A 63 -6.59 9.60 15.35
N THR A 64 -6.66 10.85 14.87
CA THR A 64 -7.19 11.18 13.56
C THR A 64 -6.05 11.47 12.62
N ILE A 65 -6.06 10.86 11.44
CA ILE A 65 -5.11 11.10 10.37
C ILE A 65 -5.77 12.02 9.35
N ILE A 66 -5.07 13.10 9.00
CA ILE A 66 -5.53 14.03 7.97
C ILE A 66 -4.46 14.10 6.89
N GLU A 67 -4.83 13.86 5.65
CA GLU A 67 -3.89 13.83 4.53
C GLU A 67 -4.53 14.44 3.28
N PRO A 68 -3.84 15.38 2.61
CA PRO A 68 -4.28 15.88 1.31
C PRO A 68 -3.89 14.88 0.22
N THR A 69 -4.87 14.16 -0.28
CA THR A 69 -4.68 13.17 -1.35
C THR A 69 -6.01 12.85 -2.01
N SER A 70 -5.97 12.61 -3.30
CA SER A 70 -7.16 12.20 -4.07
C SER A 70 -6.95 10.89 -4.82
N GLY A 71 -5.81 10.23 -4.64
CA GLY A 71 -5.43 9.06 -5.41
C GLY A 71 -5.14 7.84 -4.56
N ASN A 72 -4.20 7.04 -5.05
CA ASN A 72 -3.87 5.74 -4.46
C ASN A 72 -3.26 5.83 -3.06
N THR A 73 -2.61 6.94 -2.72
CA THR A 73 -2.14 7.16 -1.35
C THR A 73 -3.33 7.21 -0.38
N GLY A 74 -4.41 7.90 -0.76
CA GLY A 74 -5.63 7.94 0.03
C GLY A 74 -6.28 6.58 0.18
N VAL A 75 -6.30 5.77 -0.87
CA VAL A 75 -6.80 4.40 -0.83
C VAL A 75 -5.98 3.56 0.15
N GLY A 76 -4.66 3.64 0.08
CA GLY A 76 -3.77 2.93 0.99
C GLY A 76 -3.97 3.35 2.44
N LEU A 77 -4.04 4.66 2.70
CA LEU A 77 -4.28 5.18 4.06
C LEU A 77 -5.65 4.75 4.60
N ALA A 78 -6.68 4.73 3.76
CA ALA A 78 -8.01 4.28 4.17
C ALA A 78 -7.99 2.82 4.64
N MET A 79 -7.30 1.97 3.91
CA MET A 79 -7.16 0.56 4.26
C MET A 79 -6.38 0.39 5.58
N VAL A 80 -5.23 1.05 5.71
CA VAL A 80 -4.41 0.96 6.92
C VAL A 80 -5.16 1.52 8.13
N ALA A 81 -5.81 2.67 7.99
CA ALA A 81 -6.57 3.28 9.07
C ALA A 81 -7.74 2.39 9.52
N ALA A 82 -8.43 1.77 8.57
CA ALA A 82 -9.54 0.87 8.88
C ALA A 82 -9.08 -0.34 9.71
N VAL A 83 -7.95 -0.95 9.32
CA VAL A 83 -7.41 -2.11 10.03
C VAL A 83 -6.91 -1.74 11.42
N LYS A 84 -6.23 -0.61 11.55
CA LYS A 84 -5.61 -0.17 12.81
C LYS A 84 -6.54 0.63 13.72
N GLY A 85 -7.73 1.00 13.25
CA GLY A 85 -8.73 1.69 14.06
C GLY A 85 -8.53 3.20 14.18
N TYR A 86 -7.86 3.82 13.20
CA TYR A 86 -7.71 5.29 13.17
C TYR A 86 -8.86 5.94 12.41
N LYS A 87 -9.19 7.16 12.80
CA LYS A 87 -10.06 8.04 12.01
C LYS A 87 -9.24 8.64 10.89
N LEU A 88 -9.81 8.75 9.70
CA LEU A 88 -9.14 9.28 8.54
C LEU A 88 -9.98 10.38 7.89
N ILE A 89 -9.34 11.51 7.62
CA ILE A 89 -9.92 12.61 6.85
C ILE A 89 -9.01 12.83 5.64
N LEU A 90 -9.56 12.65 4.45
CA LEU A 90 -8.86 12.93 3.20
C LEU A 90 -9.33 14.27 2.67
N VAL A 91 -8.39 15.15 2.38
CA VAL A 91 -8.66 16.46 1.78
C VAL A 91 -8.38 16.35 0.29
N MET A 92 -9.40 16.47 -0.52
CA MET A 92 -9.32 16.31 -1.99
C MET A 92 -9.55 17.61 -2.72
#